data_3225b4d1cb2d742d93eb352fa889b020
#
_entry.id   3225b4d1cb2d742d93eb352fa889b020
#
_cell.length_a   1.000
_cell.length_b   1.000
_cell.length_c   1.000
_cell.angle_alpha   90.00
_cell.angle_beta   90.00
_cell.angle_gamma   90.00
#
_symmetry.space_group_name_H-M   'P 1'
#
loop_
_entity.id
_entity.type
_entity.pdbx_description
1 polymer ?
#
loop_
_entity_poly.entity_id
_entity_poly.type
_entity_poly.pdbx_seq_one_letter_code
_entity_poly.pdbx_strand_id
1 'polypeptide(L)'
;MRKLRVIKPIFKTPRDRDYFFGYYDKSPVSLDATKYLALEVDFIDNIPHKDNEARIGYFNLKKNDGVFYPIAVTKTFNWQQGCMLQWFGNKNDQVIYNDIVDDKFVSIIFDLKKEEKTILPMAIYALSSDSQFALCIDNERHYWVRRGYSYDGIYNQSKNKNIVENDGIFFLNIGNKNIKKIIDINDVLKIKPLKNMENSVHYLEHMMISPNTKKFAFFHRWKIDDGGIYTRLYTANVDGSDLYLLNDSGRMSHFCWRNNTQLFGWGGTPNAINVLRRYKNIGKFFIKPLLPLYKKIVSGNAIDGTSKISSLVTGDSYILFNDKSSYKEKILLKYLDRDGHPSFCPNDNNWIATDTYPDKKGIAQLILFNIKTNKKIVVDSLMSMKQFDNSPNRCDLHPKWSFKDKYISIDTMNDNVRSMYLYDVSSEMVINVQ
;
A
#
# COMPACT_ATOMS: atom_id res chain seq x y z
N MET A 1 -8.66 35.32 8.21
CA MET A 1 -8.81 33.90 7.77
C MET A 1 -8.38 33.79 6.31
N ARG A 2 -7.23 33.21 6.00
CA ARG A 2 -6.89 32.87 4.61
C ARG A 2 -7.91 31.82 4.13
N LYS A 3 -8.69 32.13 3.08
CA LYS A 3 -9.53 31.13 2.40
C LYS A 3 -8.64 29.95 2.02
N LEU A 4 -8.94 28.77 2.56
CA LEU A 4 -8.33 27.53 2.07
C LEU A 4 -8.57 27.45 0.57
N ARG A 5 -7.52 27.51 -0.23
CA ARG A 5 -7.59 27.37 -1.67
C ARG A 5 -7.80 25.87 -1.94
N VAL A 6 -9.01 25.48 -2.30
CA VAL A 6 -9.31 24.10 -2.72
C VAL A 6 -8.70 23.90 -4.13
N ILE A 7 -7.80 22.95 -4.25
CA ILE A 7 -7.22 22.55 -5.54
C ILE A 7 -8.25 21.65 -6.22
N LYS A 8 -8.74 22.06 -7.38
CA LYS A 8 -9.69 21.24 -8.14
C LYS A 8 -8.93 20.13 -8.88
N PRO A 9 -9.47 18.89 -8.95
CA PRO A 9 -8.92 17.86 -9.82
C PRO A 9 -9.01 18.30 -11.29
N ILE A 10 -7.97 17.99 -12.05
CA ILE A 10 -7.90 18.25 -13.50
C ILE A 10 -8.63 17.17 -14.30
N PHE A 11 -8.84 15.99 -13.72
CA PHE A 11 -9.62 14.89 -14.26
C PHE A 11 -10.33 14.14 -13.15
N LYS A 12 -11.56 13.68 -13.44
CA LYS A 12 -12.34 12.74 -12.65
C LYS A 12 -12.88 11.67 -13.56
N THR A 13 -12.84 10.41 -13.13
CA THR A 13 -13.54 9.35 -13.87
C THR A 13 -15.04 9.63 -13.93
N PRO A 14 -15.74 9.24 -15.00
CA PRO A 14 -17.19 9.33 -15.08
C PRO A 14 -17.90 8.58 -13.94
N ARG A 15 -19.19 8.86 -13.73
CA ARG A 15 -20.03 8.25 -12.68
C ARG A 15 -20.97 7.15 -13.20
N ASP A 16 -20.79 6.77 -14.43
CA ASP A 16 -21.59 5.73 -15.10
C ASP A 16 -21.19 4.32 -14.68
N ARG A 17 -19.98 4.18 -14.15
CA ARG A 17 -19.41 2.93 -13.63
C ARG A 17 -18.51 3.22 -12.42
N ASP A 18 -18.08 2.16 -11.77
CA ASP A 18 -17.13 2.21 -10.67
C ASP A 18 -15.71 2.00 -11.18
N TYR A 19 -14.82 2.98 -10.88
CA TYR A 19 -13.43 3.00 -11.31
C TYR A 19 -12.50 3.10 -10.13
N PHE A 20 -11.41 2.34 -10.16
CA PHE A 20 -10.34 2.42 -9.16
C PHE A 20 -9.01 1.96 -9.75
N PHE A 21 -7.93 2.15 -9.02
CA PHE A 21 -6.61 1.69 -9.45
C PHE A 21 -5.97 0.75 -8.43
N GLY A 22 -5.95 1.14 -7.17
CA GLY A 22 -5.36 0.36 -6.09
C GLY A 22 -4.27 1.10 -5.32
N TYR A 23 -3.11 0.47 -5.10
CA TYR A 23 -2.16 0.88 -4.07
C TYR A 23 -1.38 2.15 -4.41
N TYR A 24 -0.81 2.80 -3.40
CA TYR A 24 -0.15 4.12 -3.47
C TYR A 24 1.29 4.10 -4.03
N ASP A 25 1.86 2.92 -4.29
CA ASP A 25 3.24 2.73 -4.74
C ASP A 25 3.42 2.68 -6.26
N LYS A 26 2.33 2.81 -7.03
CA LYS A 26 2.33 2.69 -8.50
C LYS A 26 1.64 3.89 -9.13
N SER A 27 2.15 4.38 -10.28
CA SER A 27 1.52 5.46 -11.02
C SER A 27 0.53 4.93 -12.04
N PRO A 28 -0.75 5.38 -12.05
CA PRO A 28 -1.67 5.11 -13.14
C PRO A 28 -1.42 5.99 -14.37
N VAL A 29 -0.71 7.11 -14.24
CA VAL A 29 -0.43 8.05 -15.33
C VAL A 29 0.75 7.54 -16.15
N SER A 30 0.60 7.53 -17.48
CA SER A 30 1.71 7.21 -18.41
C SER A 30 2.84 8.23 -18.34
N LEU A 31 4.05 7.85 -18.77
CA LEU A 31 5.23 8.73 -18.75
C LEU A 31 5.04 10.04 -19.54
N ASP A 32 4.27 9.96 -20.62
CA ASP A 32 3.92 11.13 -21.47
C ASP A 32 2.68 11.88 -20.98
N ALA A 33 2.12 11.46 -19.84
CA ALA A 33 0.90 12.02 -19.26
C ALA A 33 -0.32 12.06 -20.20
N THR A 34 -0.42 11.10 -21.14
CA THR A 34 -1.52 11.03 -22.10
C THR A 34 -2.59 10.03 -21.75
N LYS A 35 -2.24 9.00 -20.94
CA LYS A 35 -3.14 7.91 -20.54
C LYS A 35 -3.19 7.77 -19.03
N TYR A 36 -4.36 7.41 -18.53
CA TYR A 36 -4.65 7.24 -17.11
C TYR A 36 -5.30 5.87 -16.91
N LEU A 37 -4.52 4.90 -16.41
CA LEU A 37 -4.96 3.52 -16.19
C LEU A 37 -6.02 3.45 -15.10
N ALA A 38 -6.99 2.56 -15.30
CA ALA A 38 -8.01 2.24 -14.32
C ALA A 38 -8.48 0.79 -14.43
N LEU A 39 -9.06 0.31 -13.35
CA LEU A 39 -9.91 -0.87 -13.29
C LEU A 39 -11.36 -0.39 -13.27
N GLU A 40 -12.23 -0.99 -14.08
CA GLU A 40 -13.67 -0.76 -14.09
C GLU A 40 -14.38 -2.00 -13.59
N VAL A 41 -15.36 -1.81 -12.72
CA VAL A 41 -16.22 -2.87 -12.15
C VAL A 41 -17.67 -2.43 -12.14
N ASP A 42 -18.59 -3.38 -11.94
CA ASP A 42 -20.04 -3.16 -11.87
C ASP A 42 -20.62 -3.40 -10.47
N PHE A 43 -19.78 -3.54 -9.45
CA PHE A 43 -20.20 -3.75 -8.06
C PHE A 43 -19.20 -3.08 -7.10
N ILE A 44 -19.65 -2.77 -5.85
CA ILE A 44 -18.79 -2.17 -4.80
C ILE A 44 -19.06 -2.73 -3.40
N ASP A 45 -20.13 -3.50 -3.23
CA ASP A 45 -20.67 -3.92 -1.93
C ASP A 45 -20.12 -5.25 -1.43
N ASN A 46 -19.42 -5.99 -2.27
CA ASN A 46 -18.81 -7.29 -1.96
C ASN A 46 -17.28 -7.25 -2.02
N ILE A 47 -16.64 -8.16 -1.28
CA ILE A 47 -15.23 -8.47 -1.50
C ILE A 47 -15.13 -9.20 -2.84
N PRO A 48 -14.22 -8.80 -3.75
CA PRO A 48 -14.00 -9.52 -4.99
C PRO A 48 -13.72 -11.00 -4.76
N HIS A 49 -14.40 -11.87 -5.52
CA HIS A 49 -14.21 -13.31 -5.49
C HIS A 49 -13.99 -13.86 -6.91
N LYS A 50 -13.67 -15.13 -7.03
CA LYS A 50 -13.23 -15.80 -8.27
C LYS A 50 -14.14 -15.62 -9.50
N ASP A 51 -15.43 -15.35 -9.27
CA ASP A 51 -16.40 -15.18 -10.38
C ASP A 51 -16.58 -13.71 -10.77
N ASN A 52 -15.97 -12.78 -10.04
CA ASN A 52 -16.00 -11.36 -10.37
C ASN A 52 -14.90 -11.01 -11.38
N GLU A 53 -15.21 -10.07 -12.25
CA GLU A 53 -14.30 -9.56 -13.27
C GLU A 53 -14.11 -8.05 -13.11
N ALA A 54 -12.88 -7.59 -13.40
CA ALA A 54 -12.59 -6.18 -13.57
C ALA A 54 -12.08 -5.94 -14.99
N ARG A 55 -12.62 -4.93 -15.67
CA ARG A 55 -12.09 -4.49 -16.96
C ARG A 55 -10.89 -3.59 -16.71
N ILE A 56 -9.75 -3.92 -17.30
CA ILE A 56 -8.53 -3.11 -17.32
C ILE A 56 -8.60 -2.18 -18.51
N GLY A 57 -8.29 -0.91 -18.33
CA GLY A 57 -8.27 0.04 -19.43
C GLY A 57 -7.64 1.36 -19.04
N TYR A 58 -7.87 2.38 -19.84
CA TYR A 58 -7.36 3.72 -19.60
C TYR A 58 -8.31 4.82 -20.09
N PHE A 59 -8.16 6.02 -19.54
CA PHE A 59 -8.73 7.26 -20.05
C PHE A 59 -7.68 8.05 -20.81
N ASN A 60 -8.09 8.72 -21.90
CA ASN A 60 -7.22 9.59 -22.67
C ASN A 60 -7.23 11.02 -22.09
N LEU A 61 -6.17 11.38 -21.38
CA LEU A 61 -6.05 12.69 -20.72
C LEU A 61 -5.94 13.87 -21.70
N LYS A 62 -5.48 13.65 -22.95
CA LYS A 62 -5.42 14.70 -23.96
C LYS A 62 -6.80 15.04 -24.52
N LYS A 63 -7.61 14.01 -24.78
CA LYS A 63 -9.00 14.20 -25.23
C LYS A 63 -9.89 14.72 -24.11
N ASN A 64 -9.65 14.24 -22.89
CA ASN A 64 -10.42 14.59 -21.70
C ASN A 64 -11.95 14.40 -21.90
N ASP A 65 -12.32 13.39 -22.69
CA ASP A 65 -13.69 13.08 -23.09
C ASP A 65 -14.44 12.17 -22.11
N GLY A 66 -13.74 11.67 -21.08
CA GLY A 66 -14.29 10.73 -20.11
C GLY A 66 -14.52 9.31 -20.66
N VAL A 67 -14.07 9.01 -21.87
CA VAL A 67 -14.25 7.68 -22.48
C VAL A 67 -13.23 6.70 -21.89
N PHE A 68 -13.73 5.57 -21.38
CA PHE A 68 -12.91 4.45 -20.94
C PHE A 68 -12.56 3.56 -22.14
N TYR A 69 -11.28 3.30 -22.33
CA TYR A 69 -10.75 2.44 -23.40
C TYR A 69 -10.32 1.10 -22.77
N PRO A 70 -11.17 0.03 -22.83
CA PRO A 70 -10.83 -1.27 -22.28
C PRO A 70 -9.74 -1.94 -23.10
N ILE A 71 -8.81 -2.65 -22.43
CA ILE A 71 -7.70 -3.38 -23.05
C ILE A 71 -7.65 -4.85 -22.65
N ALA A 72 -8.15 -5.20 -21.47
CA ALA A 72 -8.15 -6.56 -20.96
C ALA A 72 -9.24 -6.73 -19.88
N VAL A 73 -9.43 -7.99 -19.45
CA VAL A 73 -10.24 -8.36 -18.30
C VAL A 73 -9.36 -9.20 -17.37
N THR A 74 -9.56 -9.08 -16.07
CA THR A 74 -8.92 -9.92 -15.05
C THR A 74 -9.92 -10.39 -14.01
N LYS A 75 -9.72 -11.60 -13.48
CA LYS A 75 -10.43 -12.13 -12.29
C LYS A 75 -9.59 -11.99 -11.01
N THR A 76 -8.40 -11.42 -11.11
CA THR A 76 -7.41 -11.36 -10.06
C THR A 76 -7.25 -9.93 -9.57
N PHE A 77 -8.12 -9.49 -8.68
CA PHE A 77 -8.07 -8.13 -8.12
C PHE A 77 -8.61 -8.09 -6.69
N ASN A 78 -8.26 -7.04 -5.97
CA ASN A 78 -8.84 -6.68 -4.69
C ASN A 78 -8.95 -5.17 -4.57
N TRP A 79 -9.78 -4.68 -3.62
CA TRP A 79 -10.08 -3.26 -3.49
C TRP A 79 -8.88 -2.40 -3.09
N GLN A 80 -7.91 -2.96 -2.36
CA GLN A 80 -6.81 -2.19 -1.79
C GLN A 80 -5.63 -2.05 -2.75
N GLN A 81 -5.35 -3.09 -3.54
CA GLN A 81 -4.14 -3.15 -4.37
C GLN A 81 -4.44 -3.35 -5.86
N GLY A 82 -5.72 -3.45 -6.24
CA GLY A 82 -6.10 -3.78 -7.60
C GLY A 82 -5.59 -5.15 -8.03
N CYS A 83 -5.17 -5.27 -9.28
CA CYS A 83 -4.51 -6.44 -9.88
C CYS A 83 -3.00 -6.21 -10.11
N MET A 84 -2.36 -5.35 -9.34
CA MET A 84 -0.98 -4.86 -9.54
C MET A 84 -0.76 -4.19 -10.90
N LEU A 85 -1.83 -3.64 -11.49
CA LEU A 85 -1.77 -2.92 -12.77
C LEU A 85 -0.77 -1.77 -12.71
N GLN A 86 0.12 -1.68 -13.70
CA GLN A 86 1.07 -0.58 -13.84
C GLN A 86 1.67 -0.52 -15.25
N TRP A 87 2.25 0.63 -15.59
CA TRP A 87 3.03 0.79 -16.81
C TRP A 87 4.29 -0.08 -16.76
N PHE A 88 4.69 -0.65 -17.92
CA PHE A 88 5.79 -1.60 -18.03
C PHE A 88 6.88 -1.08 -18.96
N GLY A 89 8.16 -1.26 -18.56
CA GLY A 89 9.33 -1.01 -19.39
C GLY A 89 9.60 0.46 -19.72
N ASN A 90 9.17 1.41 -18.87
CA ASN A 90 9.28 2.85 -19.15
C ASN A 90 8.69 3.24 -20.53
N LYS A 91 7.61 2.56 -20.92
CA LYS A 91 6.89 2.75 -22.17
C LYS A 91 5.46 3.25 -21.91
N ASN A 92 4.88 3.95 -22.89
CA ASN A 92 3.50 4.45 -22.83
C ASN A 92 2.49 3.49 -23.51
N ASP A 93 2.92 2.30 -23.89
CA ASP A 93 2.17 1.33 -24.68
C ASP A 93 2.26 -0.11 -24.17
N GLN A 94 2.88 -0.32 -23.02
CA GLN A 94 2.90 -1.64 -22.37
C GLN A 94 2.47 -1.52 -20.90
N VAL A 95 1.66 -2.47 -20.47
CA VAL A 95 1.20 -2.59 -19.08
C VAL A 95 1.48 -3.99 -18.57
N ILE A 96 1.59 -4.13 -17.23
CA ILE A 96 1.63 -5.42 -16.56
C ILE A 96 0.53 -5.46 -15.51
N TYR A 97 -0.11 -6.62 -15.36
CA TYR A 97 -1.14 -6.88 -14.37
C TYR A 97 -1.19 -8.37 -14.01
N ASN A 98 -1.80 -8.71 -12.88
CA ASN A 98 -1.99 -10.09 -12.46
C ASN A 98 -3.31 -10.67 -12.98
N ASP A 99 -3.30 -11.99 -13.24
CA ASP A 99 -4.48 -12.74 -13.66
C ASP A 99 -4.34 -14.24 -13.27
N ILE A 100 -5.35 -15.03 -13.58
CA ILE A 100 -5.34 -16.49 -13.46
C ILE A 100 -5.28 -17.09 -14.88
N VAL A 101 -4.31 -17.98 -15.10
CA VAL A 101 -4.18 -18.78 -16.32
C VAL A 101 -3.84 -20.20 -15.91
N ASP A 102 -4.57 -21.20 -16.43
CA ASP A 102 -4.36 -22.63 -16.14
C ASP A 102 -4.27 -22.92 -14.63
N ASP A 103 -5.23 -22.40 -13.86
CA ASP A 103 -5.32 -22.54 -12.39
C ASP A 103 -4.07 -22.07 -11.64
N LYS A 104 -3.37 -21.04 -12.16
CA LYS A 104 -2.22 -20.41 -11.52
C LYS A 104 -2.35 -18.90 -11.51
N PHE A 105 -1.95 -18.27 -10.41
CA PHE A 105 -1.75 -16.83 -10.38
C PHE A 105 -0.50 -16.46 -11.17
N VAL A 106 -0.70 -15.68 -12.22
CA VAL A 106 0.34 -15.25 -13.17
C VAL A 106 0.35 -13.74 -13.31
N SER A 107 1.35 -13.19 -13.98
CA SER A 107 1.29 -11.82 -14.49
C SER A 107 1.25 -11.83 -16.01
N ILE A 108 0.57 -10.83 -16.57
CA ILE A 108 0.46 -10.63 -18.01
C ILE A 108 1.06 -9.28 -18.36
N ILE A 109 2.05 -9.29 -19.27
CA ILE A 109 2.51 -8.08 -19.95
C ILE A 109 1.67 -7.95 -21.21
N PHE A 110 0.99 -6.81 -21.37
CA PHE A 110 0.15 -6.52 -22.51
C PHE A 110 0.70 -5.34 -23.30
N ASP A 111 0.93 -5.52 -24.61
CA ASP A 111 1.33 -4.46 -25.53
C ASP A 111 0.10 -3.86 -26.19
N LEU A 112 -0.18 -2.58 -25.91
CA LEU A 112 -1.38 -1.86 -26.38
C LEU A 112 -1.39 -1.64 -27.91
N LYS A 113 -0.23 -1.62 -28.56
CA LYS A 113 -0.14 -1.41 -30.01
C LYS A 113 -0.28 -2.68 -30.81
N LYS A 114 0.33 -3.75 -30.31
CA LYS A 114 0.34 -5.05 -30.98
C LYS A 114 -0.83 -5.92 -30.57
N GLU A 115 -1.49 -5.60 -29.44
CA GLU A 115 -2.51 -6.42 -28.77
C GLU A 115 -1.99 -7.81 -28.38
N GLU A 116 -0.69 -7.91 -28.10
CA GLU A 116 -0.02 -9.16 -27.73
C GLU A 116 0.12 -9.30 -26.22
N LYS A 117 0.01 -10.54 -25.74
CA LYS A 117 0.17 -10.92 -24.33
C LYS A 117 1.43 -11.75 -24.14
N THR A 118 2.21 -11.43 -23.11
CA THR A 118 3.29 -12.29 -22.60
C THR A 118 2.95 -12.71 -21.18
N ILE A 119 2.83 -14.02 -20.96
CA ILE A 119 2.53 -14.59 -19.64
C ILE A 119 3.83 -14.84 -18.89
N LEU A 120 3.90 -14.36 -17.63
CA LEU A 120 4.94 -14.64 -16.65
C LEU A 120 4.44 -15.72 -15.69
N PRO A 121 5.32 -16.59 -15.18
CA PRO A 121 4.92 -17.80 -14.45
C PRO A 121 4.42 -17.57 -13.02
N MET A 122 4.41 -16.33 -12.52
CA MET A 122 3.97 -15.99 -11.16
C MET A 122 3.36 -14.58 -11.11
N ALA A 123 2.36 -14.39 -10.27
CA ALA A 123 1.78 -13.07 -10.01
C ALA A 123 2.79 -12.17 -9.28
N ILE A 124 3.01 -10.97 -9.79
CA ILE A 124 3.93 -10.00 -9.20
C ILE A 124 3.30 -9.32 -7.98
N TYR A 125 4.15 -8.93 -7.03
CA TYR A 125 3.77 -8.03 -5.94
C TYR A 125 4.43 -6.65 -6.10
N ALA A 126 5.72 -6.61 -6.39
CA ALA A 126 6.45 -5.38 -6.68
C ALA A 126 7.30 -5.56 -7.94
N LEU A 127 7.27 -4.58 -8.85
CA LEU A 127 8.07 -4.55 -10.07
C LEU A 127 9.23 -3.59 -9.91
N SER A 128 10.42 -3.97 -10.37
CA SER A 128 11.57 -3.06 -10.43
C SER A 128 11.31 -1.90 -11.40
N SER A 129 11.83 -0.70 -11.09
CA SER A 129 11.58 0.50 -11.91
C SER A 129 12.13 0.38 -13.34
N ASP A 130 13.11 -0.49 -13.57
CA ASP A 130 13.65 -0.84 -14.88
C ASP A 130 12.91 -2.01 -15.55
N SER A 131 11.90 -2.60 -14.87
CA SER A 131 11.11 -3.74 -15.31
C SER A 131 11.93 -5.00 -15.67
N GLN A 132 13.11 -5.18 -15.07
CA GLN A 132 13.95 -6.35 -15.31
C GLN A 132 13.58 -7.53 -14.42
N PHE A 133 13.03 -7.26 -13.24
CA PHE A 133 12.59 -8.29 -12.31
C PHE A 133 11.37 -7.84 -11.49
N ALA A 134 10.73 -8.81 -10.88
CA ALA A 134 9.67 -8.58 -9.90
C ALA A 134 9.92 -9.39 -8.63
N LEU A 135 9.36 -8.91 -7.53
CA LEU A 135 9.23 -9.66 -6.29
C LEU A 135 7.80 -10.20 -6.21
N CYS A 136 7.68 -11.46 -5.79
CA CYS A 136 6.42 -12.18 -5.73
C CYS A 136 6.24 -12.86 -4.36
N ILE A 137 5.00 -13.15 -4.01
CA ILE A 137 4.63 -13.98 -2.85
C ILE A 137 3.69 -15.09 -3.30
N ASP A 138 3.47 -16.07 -2.44
CA ASP A 138 2.40 -17.04 -2.64
C ASP A 138 1.04 -16.37 -2.38
N ASN A 139 0.32 -16.02 -3.46
CA ASN A 139 -1.00 -15.38 -3.37
C ASN A 139 -2.07 -16.30 -2.84
N GLU A 140 -1.97 -17.62 -3.04
CA GLU A 140 -2.89 -18.61 -2.47
C GLU A 140 -2.78 -18.60 -0.95
N ARG A 141 -1.54 -18.63 -0.42
CA ARG A 141 -1.27 -18.50 1.01
C ARG A 141 -1.74 -17.15 1.54
N HIS A 142 -1.41 -16.08 0.85
CA HIS A 142 -1.72 -14.71 1.27
C HIS A 142 -3.22 -14.46 1.36
N TYR A 143 -4.02 -15.03 0.48
CA TYR A 143 -5.49 -14.96 0.55
C TYR A 143 -6.05 -15.45 1.89
N TRP A 144 -5.52 -16.54 2.45
CA TRP A 144 -6.02 -17.09 3.71
C TRP A 144 -5.62 -16.27 4.94
N VAL A 145 -4.47 -15.62 4.89
CA VAL A 145 -3.96 -14.87 6.04
C VAL A 145 -4.39 -13.41 6.04
N ARG A 146 -4.65 -12.85 4.84
CA ARG A 146 -4.93 -11.42 4.65
C ARG A 146 -5.98 -11.17 3.57
N ARG A 147 -7.21 -11.61 3.78
CA ARG A 147 -8.33 -11.31 2.87
C ARG A 147 -8.47 -9.80 2.64
N GLY A 148 -8.73 -9.41 1.38
CA GLY A 148 -8.83 -8.01 0.95
C GLY A 148 -7.52 -7.41 0.42
N TYR A 149 -6.39 -8.14 0.54
CA TYR A 149 -5.08 -7.76 0.01
C TYR A 149 -4.48 -8.83 -0.90
N SER A 150 -5.21 -9.86 -1.22
CA SER A 150 -4.83 -10.91 -2.16
C SER A 150 -6.04 -11.32 -2.98
N TYR A 151 -5.93 -12.39 -3.73
CA TYR A 151 -6.88 -12.81 -4.73
C TYR A 151 -7.57 -14.10 -4.35
N ASP A 152 -8.88 -14.18 -4.59
CA ASP A 152 -9.63 -15.42 -4.52
C ASP A 152 -9.51 -16.21 -5.83
N GLY A 153 -9.82 -17.50 -5.81
CA GLY A 153 -9.93 -18.34 -7.01
C GLY A 153 -9.10 -19.59 -6.99
N ILE A 154 -7.94 -19.59 -6.35
CA ILE A 154 -7.09 -20.77 -6.19
C ILE A 154 -6.98 -21.11 -4.72
N TYR A 155 -7.31 -22.36 -4.37
CA TYR A 155 -7.36 -22.78 -2.99
C TYR A 155 -6.23 -23.77 -2.69
N ASN A 156 -5.26 -23.33 -1.91
CA ASN A 156 -4.21 -24.22 -1.47
C ASN A 156 -4.57 -24.94 -0.15
N GLN A 157 -3.81 -25.96 0.15
CA GLN A 157 -4.00 -26.79 1.35
C GLN A 157 -3.40 -26.17 2.62
N SER A 158 -2.95 -24.92 2.57
CA SER A 158 -2.25 -24.24 3.68
C SER A 158 -3.14 -23.36 4.55
N LYS A 159 -4.45 -23.33 4.29
CA LYS A 159 -5.44 -22.45 4.97
C LYS A 159 -5.31 -22.38 6.49
N ASN A 160 -5.10 -23.52 7.15
CA ASN A 160 -5.06 -23.62 8.61
C ASN A 160 -3.64 -23.82 9.16
N LYS A 161 -2.60 -23.66 8.34
CA LYS A 161 -1.22 -23.81 8.78
C LYS A 161 -0.69 -22.47 9.33
N ASN A 162 -0.01 -22.53 10.46
CA ASN A 162 0.63 -21.34 11.05
C ASN A 162 1.84 -20.88 10.23
N ILE A 163 2.62 -21.84 9.76
CA ILE A 163 3.78 -21.67 8.89
C ILE A 163 3.62 -22.66 7.74
N VAL A 164 3.93 -22.23 6.53
CA VAL A 164 3.92 -23.08 5.34
C VAL A 164 5.36 -23.30 4.90
N GLU A 165 5.71 -24.57 4.68
CA GLU A 165 6.96 -24.93 4.04
C GLU A 165 7.02 -24.28 2.66
N ASN A 166 8.14 -23.72 2.29
CA ASN A 166 8.35 -22.97 1.06
C ASN A 166 7.67 -21.59 0.95
N ASP A 167 6.98 -21.09 1.98
CA ASP A 167 6.52 -19.70 1.99
C ASP A 167 7.71 -18.73 2.09
N GLY A 168 7.58 -17.57 1.44
CA GLY A 168 8.66 -16.59 1.40
C GLY A 168 8.46 -15.53 0.32
N ILE A 169 9.57 -14.87 -0.03
CA ILE A 169 9.62 -13.91 -1.14
C ILE A 169 10.41 -14.51 -2.30
N PHE A 170 9.84 -14.39 -3.48
CA PHE A 170 10.40 -14.94 -4.72
C PHE A 170 10.87 -13.80 -5.62
N PHE A 171 12.01 -13.98 -6.24
CA PHE A 171 12.54 -13.14 -7.31
C PHE A 171 12.14 -13.76 -8.65
N LEU A 172 11.46 -13.00 -9.49
CA LEU A 172 11.09 -13.39 -10.86
C LEU A 172 11.91 -12.54 -11.83
N ASN A 173 12.80 -13.17 -12.59
CA ASN A 173 13.48 -12.52 -13.71
C ASN A 173 12.50 -12.40 -14.89
N ILE A 174 12.24 -11.19 -15.37
CA ILE A 174 11.26 -10.95 -16.43
C ILE A 174 11.72 -11.51 -17.79
N GLY A 175 13.01 -11.35 -18.11
CA GLY A 175 13.56 -11.72 -19.42
C GLY A 175 13.56 -13.23 -19.67
N ASN A 176 14.06 -14.01 -18.72
CA ASN A 176 14.18 -15.48 -18.86
C ASN A 176 13.08 -16.24 -18.09
N LYS A 177 12.19 -15.55 -17.38
CA LYS A 177 11.06 -16.07 -16.59
C LYS A 177 11.47 -17.01 -15.45
N ASN A 178 12.74 -17.03 -15.04
CA ASN A 178 13.21 -17.83 -13.93
C ASN A 178 12.72 -17.29 -12.58
N ILE A 179 12.28 -18.20 -11.71
CA ILE A 179 11.86 -17.90 -10.33
C ILE A 179 12.90 -18.45 -9.36
N LYS A 180 13.26 -17.66 -8.36
CA LYS A 180 14.12 -18.08 -7.25
C LYS A 180 13.53 -17.58 -5.93
N LYS A 181 13.36 -18.46 -4.94
CA LYS A 181 13.06 -18.01 -3.56
C LYS A 181 14.30 -17.31 -2.99
N ILE A 182 14.15 -16.05 -2.59
CA ILE A 182 15.24 -15.21 -2.07
C ILE A 182 15.14 -14.96 -0.56
N ILE A 183 13.94 -14.99 0.01
CA ILE A 183 13.72 -14.97 1.46
C ILE A 183 12.86 -16.18 1.81
N ASP A 184 13.31 -17.00 2.74
CA ASP A 184 12.50 -18.04 3.36
C ASP A 184 11.85 -17.49 4.65
N ILE A 185 10.56 -17.75 4.87
CA ILE A 185 9.88 -17.31 6.08
C ILE A 185 10.55 -17.82 7.35
N ASN A 186 11.11 -19.04 7.31
CA ASN A 186 11.82 -19.63 8.44
C ASN A 186 13.10 -18.85 8.80
N ASP A 187 13.77 -18.22 7.82
CA ASP A 187 14.94 -17.40 8.13
C ASP A 187 14.54 -16.08 8.80
N VAL A 188 13.42 -15.51 8.41
CA VAL A 188 12.82 -14.33 9.08
C VAL A 188 12.43 -14.65 10.52
N LEU A 189 11.87 -15.85 10.77
CA LEU A 189 11.46 -16.31 12.10
C LEU A 189 12.64 -16.50 13.07
N LYS A 190 13.83 -16.85 12.57
CA LYS A 190 15.06 -17.02 13.37
C LYS A 190 15.62 -15.68 13.88
N ILE A 191 15.27 -14.55 13.26
CA ILE A 191 15.80 -13.24 13.64
C ILE A 191 15.06 -12.72 14.86
N LYS A 192 15.74 -12.65 16.00
CA LYS A 192 15.20 -12.17 17.28
C LYS A 192 13.81 -12.78 17.57
N PRO A 193 13.72 -14.12 17.74
CA PRO A 193 12.44 -14.79 17.99
C PRO A 193 11.78 -14.25 19.26
N LEU A 194 10.47 -14.10 19.23
CA LEU A 194 9.66 -13.63 20.35
C LEU A 194 8.69 -14.73 20.79
N LYS A 195 8.39 -14.78 22.08
CA LYS A 195 7.49 -15.78 22.66
C LYS A 195 6.07 -15.73 22.07
N ASN A 196 5.62 -14.54 21.64
CA ASN A 196 4.30 -14.36 21.00
C ASN A 196 4.27 -14.80 19.53
N MET A 197 5.40 -15.25 18.96
CA MET A 197 5.45 -15.86 17.63
C MET A 197 5.05 -17.34 17.65
N GLU A 198 5.20 -17.99 18.79
CA GLU A 198 4.89 -19.42 18.94
C GLU A 198 3.42 -19.72 18.61
N ASN A 199 3.19 -20.69 17.73
CA ASN A 199 1.86 -21.10 17.25
C ASN A 199 1.03 -20.00 16.61
N SER A 200 1.66 -18.93 16.15
CA SER A 200 1.01 -17.84 15.42
C SER A 200 0.99 -18.09 13.92
N VAL A 201 0.03 -17.46 13.21
CA VAL A 201 -0.03 -17.47 11.76
C VAL A 201 0.87 -16.39 11.22
N HIS A 202 1.96 -16.78 10.54
CA HIS A 202 2.97 -15.87 9.98
C HIS A 202 2.79 -15.67 8.50
N TYR A 203 3.12 -14.45 8.00
CA TYR A 203 3.11 -14.09 6.58
C TYR A 203 3.98 -12.87 6.28
N LEU A 204 4.35 -12.73 5.00
CA LEU A 204 5.13 -11.60 4.47
C LEU A 204 4.25 -10.81 3.51
N GLU A 205 4.33 -9.48 3.56
CA GLU A 205 3.56 -8.60 2.67
C GLU A 205 4.18 -7.18 2.55
N HIS A 206 3.55 -6.29 1.77
CA HIS A 206 3.94 -4.88 1.61
C HIS A 206 5.39 -4.72 1.13
N MET A 207 5.73 -5.43 0.04
CA MET A 207 7.06 -5.30 -0.53
C MET A 207 7.17 -4.03 -1.36
N MET A 208 8.24 -3.26 -1.13
CA MET A 208 8.61 -2.10 -1.94
C MET A 208 10.10 -2.16 -2.30
N ILE A 209 10.40 -2.09 -3.58
CA ILE A 209 11.77 -2.05 -4.10
C ILE A 209 12.31 -0.62 -3.97
N SER A 210 13.58 -0.48 -3.60
CA SER A 210 14.25 0.83 -3.51
C SER A 210 14.38 1.51 -4.88
N PRO A 211 14.45 2.85 -4.97
CA PRO A 211 14.51 3.56 -6.25
C PRO A 211 15.63 3.09 -7.18
N ASN A 212 16.79 2.67 -6.63
CA ASN A 212 17.93 2.16 -7.40
C ASN A 212 17.86 0.65 -7.70
N THR A 213 16.75 -0.01 -7.44
CA THR A 213 16.51 -1.44 -7.68
C THR A 213 17.46 -2.43 -6.99
N LYS A 214 18.25 -1.98 -6.00
CA LYS A 214 19.25 -2.84 -5.35
C LYS A 214 18.76 -3.49 -4.06
N LYS A 215 17.73 -2.92 -3.43
CA LYS A 215 17.19 -3.35 -2.15
C LYS A 215 15.68 -3.39 -2.20
N PHE A 216 15.08 -4.05 -1.22
CA PHE A 216 13.65 -3.95 -0.96
C PHE A 216 13.37 -3.95 0.54
N ALA A 217 12.20 -3.47 0.89
CA ALA A 217 11.66 -3.53 2.24
C ALA A 217 10.34 -4.29 2.24
N PHE A 218 10.01 -4.94 3.36
CA PHE A 218 8.80 -5.72 3.49
C PHE A 218 8.37 -5.85 4.94
N PHE A 219 7.10 -6.19 5.17
CA PHE A 219 6.57 -6.56 6.47
C PHE A 219 6.60 -8.07 6.69
N HIS A 220 7.06 -8.46 7.87
CA HIS A 220 6.73 -9.73 8.49
C HIS A 220 5.66 -9.50 9.54
N ARG A 221 4.55 -10.22 9.43
CA ARG A 221 3.39 -10.08 10.32
C ARG A 221 2.93 -11.40 10.90
N TRP A 222 2.37 -11.33 12.12
CA TRP A 222 1.69 -12.45 12.73
C TRP A 222 0.59 -11.98 13.69
N LYS A 223 -0.40 -12.84 13.92
CA LYS A 223 -1.47 -12.58 14.89
C LYS A 223 -0.98 -12.87 16.30
N ILE A 224 -1.35 -12.03 17.24
CA ILE A 224 -1.03 -12.18 18.66
C ILE A 224 -2.28 -12.41 19.50
N ASP A 225 -2.08 -12.82 20.76
CA ASP A 225 -3.16 -13.21 21.66
C ASP A 225 -4.19 -12.11 22.00
N ASP A 226 -3.83 -10.84 21.81
CA ASP A 226 -4.75 -9.70 21.97
C ASP A 226 -5.71 -9.53 20.80
N GLY A 227 -5.58 -10.36 19.77
CA GLY A 227 -6.35 -10.30 18.52
C GLY A 227 -5.80 -9.29 17.51
N GLY A 228 -4.70 -8.59 17.85
CA GLY A 228 -4.01 -7.68 16.95
C GLY A 228 -3.00 -8.37 16.04
N ILE A 229 -2.38 -7.57 15.19
CA ILE A 229 -1.29 -8.00 14.32
C ILE A 229 0.01 -7.39 14.85
N TYR A 230 1.01 -8.23 15.09
CA TYR A 230 2.38 -7.77 15.33
C TYR A 230 3.08 -7.59 13.98
N THR A 231 3.72 -6.46 13.78
CA THR A 231 4.36 -6.11 12.50
C THR A 231 5.81 -5.73 12.72
N ARG A 232 6.70 -6.33 11.96
CA ARG A 232 8.11 -5.99 11.84
C ARG A 232 8.40 -5.46 10.44
N LEU A 233 9.29 -4.48 10.33
CA LEU A 233 9.81 -3.98 9.07
C LEU A 233 11.23 -4.51 8.85
N TYR A 234 11.43 -5.12 7.69
CA TYR A 234 12.73 -5.63 7.24
C TYR A 234 13.19 -4.94 5.99
N THR A 235 14.50 -4.95 5.76
CA THR A 235 15.14 -4.62 4.49
C THR A 235 16.08 -5.75 4.08
N ALA A 236 16.29 -5.95 2.78
CA ALA A 236 17.24 -6.90 2.22
C ALA A 236 17.73 -6.42 0.85
N ASN A 237 18.84 -6.97 0.36
CA ASN A 237 19.22 -6.86 -1.03
C ASN A 237 18.26 -7.67 -1.92
N VAL A 238 18.11 -7.30 -3.20
CA VAL A 238 17.15 -7.95 -4.13
C VAL A 238 17.49 -9.41 -4.44
N ASP A 239 18.68 -9.89 -4.08
CA ASP A 239 19.05 -11.30 -4.13
C ASP A 239 18.74 -12.08 -2.84
N GLY A 240 18.16 -11.41 -1.84
CA GLY A 240 17.80 -11.95 -0.52
C GLY A 240 18.94 -11.85 0.52
N SER A 241 20.14 -11.47 0.12
CA SER A 241 21.24 -11.28 1.06
C SER A 241 21.02 -10.08 1.98
N ASP A 242 21.82 -10.02 3.05
CA ASP A 242 21.87 -8.89 3.98
C ASP A 242 20.50 -8.53 4.60
N LEU A 243 19.72 -9.56 4.96
CA LEU A 243 18.43 -9.42 5.63
C LEU A 243 18.57 -8.71 6.97
N TYR A 244 17.92 -7.58 7.15
CA TYR A 244 18.04 -6.71 8.32
C TYR A 244 16.69 -6.35 8.92
N LEU A 245 16.53 -6.55 10.23
CA LEU A 245 15.36 -6.14 11.00
C LEU A 245 15.45 -4.63 11.34
N LEU A 246 14.77 -3.81 10.56
CA LEU A 246 14.82 -2.35 10.68
C LEU A 246 13.94 -1.81 11.81
N ASN A 247 12.73 -2.35 11.98
CA ASN A 247 11.84 -1.98 13.08
C ASN A 247 11.15 -3.17 13.72
N ASP A 248 11.28 -3.29 15.04
CA ASP A 248 10.72 -4.34 15.89
C ASP A 248 9.80 -3.76 16.97
N SER A 249 9.12 -2.65 16.69
CA SER A 249 8.16 -2.07 17.64
C SER A 249 6.87 -2.89 17.77
N GLY A 250 6.61 -3.76 16.81
CA GLY A 250 5.38 -4.54 16.70
C GLY A 250 4.20 -3.78 16.09
N ARG A 251 4.41 -2.53 15.74
CA ARG A 251 3.38 -1.66 15.17
C ARG A 251 3.94 -0.89 13.99
N MET A 252 3.54 -1.29 12.79
CA MET A 252 3.78 -0.58 11.53
C MET A 252 2.54 -0.77 10.65
N SER A 253 2.12 0.28 9.93
CA SER A 253 1.01 0.20 8.99
C SER A 253 1.44 0.38 7.55
N HIS A 254 2.09 1.49 7.25
CA HIS A 254 2.50 1.87 5.90
C HIS A 254 3.90 2.43 5.90
N PHE A 255 4.61 2.26 4.77
CA PHE A 255 5.94 2.85 4.58
C PHE A 255 6.20 3.10 3.09
N CYS A 256 7.19 3.93 2.80
CA CYS A 256 7.75 4.13 1.47
C CYS A 256 9.25 4.41 1.55
N TRP A 257 9.96 4.23 0.44
CA TRP A 257 11.32 4.71 0.32
C TRP A 257 11.34 6.23 0.09
N ARG A 258 12.15 6.95 0.86
CA ARG A 258 12.47 8.35 0.59
C ARG A 258 13.56 8.47 -0.48
N ASN A 259 14.54 7.60 -0.38
CA ASN A 259 15.67 7.45 -1.29
C ASN A 259 16.28 6.04 -1.14
N ASN A 260 17.47 5.79 -1.67
CA ASN A 260 18.11 4.46 -1.64
C ASN A 260 18.56 3.97 -0.24
N THR A 261 18.49 4.82 0.77
CA THR A 261 19.02 4.55 2.12
C THR A 261 18.07 4.93 3.25
N GLN A 262 16.94 5.58 2.93
CA GLN A 262 15.99 6.04 3.93
C GLN A 262 14.58 5.56 3.60
N LEU A 263 13.88 5.08 4.64
CA LEU A 263 12.46 4.74 4.60
C LEU A 263 11.68 5.68 5.52
N PHE A 264 10.44 5.93 5.15
CA PHE A 264 9.51 6.74 5.91
C PHE A 264 8.22 5.94 6.11
N GLY A 265 7.69 5.89 7.33
CA GLY A 265 6.49 5.11 7.58
C GLY A 265 5.81 5.46 8.89
N TRP A 266 4.53 5.09 8.98
CA TRP A 266 3.76 5.20 10.21
C TRP A 266 3.93 3.96 11.07
N GLY A 267 4.31 4.16 12.34
CA GLY A 267 4.50 3.05 13.25
C GLY A 267 4.78 3.46 14.68
N GLY A 268 4.83 2.44 15.55
CA GLY A 268 5.11 2.63 16.96
C GLY A 268 6.61 2.78 17.23
N THR A 269 6.90 3.58 18.25
CA THR A 269 8.20 3.57 18.91
C THR A 269 8.16 2.60 20.10
N PRO A 270 9.32 2.12 20.61
CA PRO A 270 9.36 1.33 21.84
C PRO A 270 8.69 2.10 23.00
N ASN A 271 7.60 1.55 23.52
CA ASN A 271 6.92 2.03 24.73
C ASN A 271 6.46 0.83 25.56
N ALA A 272 5.96 1.06 26.78
CA ALA A 272 5.55 0.03 27.68
C ALA A 272 4.51 -0.95 27.07
N ILE A 273 3.54 -0.43 26.32
CA ILE A 273 2.52 -1.26 25.66
C ILE A 273 3.13 -2.13 24.58
N ASN A 274 3.98 -1.57 23.73
CA ASN A 274 4.65 -2.34 22.67
C ASN A 274 5.64 -3.36 23.23
N VAL A 275 6.26 -3.06 24.37
CA VAL A 275 7.12 -4.03 25.08
C VAL A 275 6.26 -5.17 25.66
N LEU A 276 5.12 -4.88 26.30
CA LEU A 276 4.23 -5.89 26.85
C LEU A 276 3.67 -6.84 25.78
N ARG A 277 3.43 -6.35 24.54
CA ARG A 277 2.96 -7.18 23.42
C ARG A 277 3.97 -8.25 22.97
N ARG A 278 5.24 -8.14 23.33
CA ARG A 278 6.27 -9.15 23.03
C ARG A 278 6.13 -10.43 23.85
N TYR A 279 5.45 -10.34 25.00
CA TYR A 279 5.33 -11.45 25.94
C TYR A 279 3.95 -12.11 25.85
N LYS A 280 3.94 -13.40 25.46
CA LYS A 280 2.73 -14.23 25.50
C LYS A 280 2.23 -14.35 26.96
N ASN A 281 0.95 -14.20 27.22
CA ASN A 281 0.30 -14.25 28.53
C ASN A 281 0.40 -12.99 29.41
N ILE A 282 1.43 -12.18 29.37
CA ILE A 282 1.47 -10.90 30.12
C ILE A 282 0.44 -9.93 29.51
N GLY A 283 0.34 -9.90 28.18
CA GLY A 283 -0.68 -9.12 27.48
C GLY A 283 -2.11 -9.53 27.85
N LYS A 284 -2.38 -10.84 28.04
CA LYS A 284 -3.72 -11.31 28.46
C LYS A 284 -4.11 -10.80 29.84
N PHE A 285 -3.17 -10.77 30.78
CA PHE A 285 -3.46 -10.44 32.18
C PHE A 285 -3.62 -8.92 32.40
N PHE A 286 -2.78 -8.11 31.75
CA PHE A 286 -2.76 -6.65 31.95
C PHE A 286 -3.52 -5.86 30.87
N ILE A 287 -3.56 -6.33 29.64
CA ILE A 287 -4.22 -5.64 28.53
C ILE A 287 -5.69 -6.04 28.42
N LYS A 288 -6.06 -7.31 28.70
CA LYS A 288 -7.44 -7.77 28.59
C LYS A 288 -8.44 -7.01 29.46
N PRO A 289 -8.14 -6.69 30.73
CA PRO A 289 -9.02 -5.84 31.57
C PRO A 289 -9.09 -4.39 31.09
N LEU A 290 -8.01 -3.90 30.45
CA LEU A 290 -7.92 -2.54 29.90
C LEU A 290 -8.43 -2.45 28.45
N LEU A 291 -8.63 -3.59 27.77
CA LEU A 291 -9.10 -3.67 26.40
C LEU A 291 -10.44 -2.97 26.16
N PRO A 292 -11.47 -3.04 27.04
CA PRO A 292 -12.70 -2.27 26.86
C PRO A 292 -12.45 -0.76 26.96
N LEU A 293 -11.61 -0.33 27.90
CA LEU A 293 -11.21 1.07 28.04
C LEU A 293 -10.32 1.52 26.88
N TYR A 294 -9.35 0.68 26.51
CA TYR A 294 -8.50 0.89 25.32
C TYR A 294 -9.32 0.88 24.03
N LYS A 295 -10.23 -0.08 23.84
CA LYS A 295 -11.17 -0.08 22.71
C LYS A 295 -12.08 1.14 22.73
N LYS A 296 -12.56 1.58 23.87
CA LYS A 296 -13.37 2.80 24.00
C LYS A 296 -12.57 4.08 23.72
N ILE A 297 -11.30 4.12 24.12
CA ILE A 297 -10.37 5.22 23.82
C ILE A 297 -9.93 5.17 22.35
N VAL A 298 -9.60 4.00 21.83
CA VAL A 298 -9.10 3.83 20.46
C VAL A 298 -10.24 3.75 19.47
N SER A 299 -11.39 3.08 19.73
CA SER A 299 -12.54 3.03 18.85
C SER A 299 -13.43 4.27 18.96
N GLY A 300 -13.53 4.90 20.12
CA GLY A 300 -14.14 6.23 20.26
C GLY A 300 -13.34 7.31 19.54
N ASN A 301 -12.04 7.11 19.37
CA ASN A 301 -11.11 8.01 18.70
C ASN A 301 -10.68 7.55 17.30
N ALA A 302 -10.82 6.27 16.94
CA ALA A 302 -10.49 5.76 15.60
C ALA A 302 -11.42 6.36 14.54
N ILE A 303 -12.66 6.65 14.91
CA ILE A 303 -13.61 7.37 14.05
C ILE A 303 -13.28 8.87 13.97
N ASP A 304 -12.49 9.42 14.89
CA ASP A 304 -12.16 10.86 14.91
C ASP A 304 -10.74 11.15 14.39
N GLY A 305 -9.96 10.11 14.10
CA GLY A 305 -8.55 10.30 13.75
C GLY A 305 -7.82 11.25 14.71
N THR A 306 -8.36 11.45 15.90
CA THR A 306 -7.72 12.22 16.97
C THR A 306 -6.64 11.35 17.58
N SER A 307 -5.68 11.19 16.77
CA SER A 307 -4.47 10.47 16.98
C SER A 307 -3.65 10.95 18.17
N LYS A 308 -3.85 12.17 18.66
CA LYS A 308 -3.03 12.71 19.76
C LYS A 308 -3.09 11.84 21.01
N ILE A 309 -4.29 11.44 21.46
CA ILE A 309 -4.42 10.57 22.63
C ILE A 309 -4.02 9.14 22.29
N SER A 310 -4.47 8.61 21.13
CA SER A 310 -4.10 7.29 20.66
C SER A 310 -2.59 7.18 20.45
N SER A 311 -1.97 8.13 19.78
CA SER A 311 -0.53 8.12 19.52
C SER A 311 0.33 8.39 20.76
N LEU A 312 -0.17 9.15 21.74
CA LEU A 312 0.49 9.28 23.05
C LEU A 312 0.52 7.95 23.78
N VAL A 313 -0.58 7.19 23.74
CA VAL A 313 -0.69 5.88 24.37
C VAL A 313 0.09 4.81 23.60
N THR A 314 -0.01 4.77 22.27
CA THR A 314 0.62 3.74 21.43
C THR A 314 2.04 4.10 21.02
N GLY A 315 2.43 5.37 21.08
CA GLY A 315 3.70 5.88 20.59
C GLY A 315 3.77 5.93 19.05
N ASP A 316 2.63 5.78 18.36
CA ASP A 316 2.58 5.78 16.89
C ASP A 316 2.85 7.17 16.32
N SER A 317 3.67 7.23 15.28
CA SER A 317 4.01 8.46 14.56
C SER A 317 4.61 8.13 13.20
N TYR A 318 4.76 9.15 12.35
CA TYR A 318 5.67 9.02 11.22
C TYR A 318 7.12 8.99 11.70
N ILE A 319 7.88 8.07 11.15
CA ILE A 319 9.27 7.80 11.50
C ILE A 319 10.09 7.76 10.22
N LEU A 320 11.21 8.47 10.21
CA LEU A 320 12.24 8.34 9.19
C LEU A 320 13.29 7.35 9.69
N PHE A 321 13.51 6.28 8.97
CA PHE A 321 14.47 5.23 9.25
C PHE A 321 15.67 5.39 8.31
N ASN A 322 16.87 5.28 8.83
CA ASN A 322 18.05 5.01 8.00
C ASN A 322 18.23 3.50 7.87
N ASP A 323 18.29 3.00 6.64
CA ASP A 323 18.51 1.57 6.38
C ASP A 323 19.80 1.07 7.04
N LYS A 324 19.75 -0.15 7.60
CA LYS A 324 20.85 -0.77 8.33
C LYS A 324 21.36 0.01 9.56
N SER A 325 20.52 0.87 10.13
CA SER A 325 20.85 1.68 11.30
C SER A 325 19.80 1.59 12.39
N SER A 326 20.22 1.69 13.63
CA SER A 326 19.32 1.88 14.76
C SER A 326 18.79 3.31 14.87
N TYR A 327 19.38 4.25 14.14
CA TYR A 327 18.95 5.65 14.14
C TYR A 327 17.59 5.83 13.48
N LYS A 328 16.70 6.50 14.19
CA LYS A 328 15.33 6.79 13.77
C LYS A 328 15.00 8.24 14.13
N GLU A 329 14.44 8.97 13.18
CA GLU A 329 13.95 10.31 13.40
C GLU A 329 12.41 10.33 13.45
N LYS A 330 11.87 10.74 14.57
CA LYS A 330 10.42 10.89 14.73
C LYS A 330 9.98 12.22 14.15
N ILE A 331 9.08 12.20 13.17
CA ILE A 331 8.46 13.40 12.63
C ILE A 331 7.41 13.89 13.62
N LEU A 332 7.47 15.18 13.97
CA LEU A 332 6.61 15.76 14.98
C LEU A 332 5.12 15.61 14.61
N LEU A 333 4.34 15.04 15.52
CA LEU A 333 2.89 14.85 15.38
C LEU A 333 2.12 16.15 15.12
N LYS A 334 2.72 17.31 15.40
CA LYS A 334 2.16 18.64 15.13
C LYS A 334 1.77 18.84 13.66
N TYR A 335 2.48 18.18 12.74
CA TYR A 335 2.34 18.40 11.29
C TYR A 335 1.64 17.24 10.58
N LEU A 336 2.02 15.98 10.88
CA LEU A 336 1.41 14.76 10.39
C LEU A 336 1.04 13.88 11.58
N ASP A 337 -0.17 14.03 12.05
CA ASP A 337 -0.64 13.45 13.31
C ASP A 337 -1.55 12.23 13.14
N ARG A 338 -1.74 11.75 11.93
CA ARG A 338 -2.60 10.62 11.59
C ARG A 338 -1.91 9.66 10.64
N ASP A 339 -2.26 8.37 10.76
CA ASP A 339 -1.86 7.34 9.81
C ASP A 339 -2.43 7.62 8.43
N GLY A 340 -1.71 7.22 7.40
CA GLY A 340 -2.08 7.34 6.01
C GLY A 340 -1.09 6.61 5.10
N HIS A 341 -1.23 6.80 3.80
CA HIS A 341 -0.48 6.11 2.76
C HIS A 341 0.58 7.06 2.16
N PRO A 342 1.79 7.15 2.77
CA PRO A 342 2.79 8.10 2.35
C PRO A 342 3.50 7.65 1.08
N SER A 343 3.75 8.59 0.16
CA SER A 343 4.63 8.41 -0.98
C SER A 343 5.45 9.66 -1.24
N PHE A 344 6.75 9.52 -1.48
CA PHE A 344 7.61 10.65 -1.84
C PHE A 344 7.47 11.00 -3.32
N CYS A 345 7.54 12.29 -3.60
CA CYS A 345 7.68 12.79 -4.95
C CYS A 345 8.96 12.24 -5.59
N PRO A 346 8.89 11.58 -6.77
CA PRO A 346 10.04 10.88 -7.36
C PRO A 346 11.29 11.75 -7.60
N ASN A 347 11.12 13.03 -7.97
CA ASN A 347 12.24 13.94 -8.25
C ASN A 347 12.49 14.99 -7.15
N ASP A 348 11.65 15.06 -6.11
CA ASP A 348 11.88 15.90 -4.92
C ASP A 348 11.49 15.18 -3.64
N ASN A 349 12.41 14.44 -3.10
CA ASN A 349 12.25 13.64 -1.87
C ASN A 349 12.08 14.47 -0.57
N ASN A 350 11.79 15.77 -0.68
CA ASN A 350 11.31 16.59 0.42
C ASN A 350 9.78 16.67 0.45
N TRP A 351 9.10 16.39 -0.66
CA TRP A 351 7.66 16.39 -0.71
C TRP A 351 7.06 15.00 -0.57
N ILE A 352 6.06 14.89 0.28
CA ILE A 352 5.28 13.68 0.55
C ILE A 352 3.84 13.96 0.16
N ALA A 353 3.22 13.06 -0.60
CA ALA A 353 1.78 12.93 -0.65
C ALA A 353 1.36 11.86 0.35
N THR A 354 0.32 12.13 1.12
CA THR A 354 -0.30 11.17 2.04
C THR A 354 -1.78 11.48 2.18
N ASP A 355 -2.52 10.57 2.76
CA ASP A 355 -3.92 10.75 3.09
C ASP A 355 -4.17 10.60 4.60
N THR A 356 -5.42 10.66 4.97
CA THR A 356 -5.91 10.24 6.28
C THR A 356 -7.03 9.23 6.11
N TYR A 357 -7.20 8.35 7.07
CA TYR A 357 -8.46 7.62 7.21
C TYR A 357 -9.62 8.58 7.48
N PRO A 358 -10.87 8.20 7.12
CA PRO A 358 -12.03 9.02 7.39
C PRO A 358 -12.19 9.36 8.87
N ASP A 359 -12.54 10.61 9.15
CA ASP A 359 -12.88 11.07 10.51
C ASP A 359 -14.33 10.67 10.89
N LYS A 360 -14.81 11.10 12.08
CA LYS A 360 -16.20 10.85 12.54
C LYS A 360 -17.27 11.36 11.56
N LYS A 361 -16.95 12.35 10.76
CA LYS A 361 -17.85 12.88 9.73
C LYS A 361 -17.76 12.10 8.42
N GLY A 362 -16.82 11.14 8.32
CA GLY A 362 -16.55 10.39 7.10
C GLY A 362 -15.62 11.14 6.14
N ILE A 363 -14.84 12.12 6.61
CA ILE A 363 -13.97 12.92 5.76
C ILE A 363 -12.54 12.39 5.82
N ALA A 364 -12.01 11.99 4.66
CA ALA A 364 -10.61 11.71 4.41
C ALA A 364 -9.94 12.90 3.74
N GLN A 365 -8.68 13.17 4.06
CA GLN A 365 -7.91 14.29 3.49
C GLN A 365 -6.78 13.79 2.60
N LEU A 366 -6.62 14.43 1.45
CA LEU A 366 -5.40 14.35 0.65
C LEU A 366 -4.46 15.48 1.11
N ILE A 367 -3.23 15.12 1.49
CA ILE A 367 -2.26 16.02 2.10
C ILE A 367 -0.96 16.01 1.29
N LEU A 368 -0.42 17.19 1.03
CA LEU A 368 0.98 17.41 0.69
C LEU A 368 1.75 17.88 1.91
N PHE A 369 2.92 17.34 2.14
CA PHE A 369 3.79 17.73 3.22
C PHE A 369 5.24 17.87 2.75
N ASN A 370 5.87 18.99 3.07
CA ASN A 370 7.29 19.18 2.82
C ASN A 370 8.07 18.93 4.12
N ILE A 371 8.87 17.85 4.13
CA ILE A 371 9.61 17.42 5.33
C ILE A 371 10.73 18.38 5.74
N LYS A 372 11.28 19.17 4.79
CA LYS A 372 12.34 20.13 5.05
C LYS A 372 11.82 21.43 5.68
N THR A 373 10.68 21.91 5.19
CA THR A 373 10.10 23.20 5.63
C THR A 373 8.96 23.04 6.63
N ASN A 374 8.51 21.81 6.87
CA ASN A 374 7.31 21.51 7.66
C ASN A 374 6.01 22.14 7.09
N LYS A 375 6.00 22.48 5.80
CA LYS A 375 4.82 23.03 5.13
C LYS A 375 3.80 21.91 4.90
N LYS A 376 2.60 22.06 5.45
CA LYS A 376 1.46 21.14 5.22
C LYS A 376 0.41 21.84 4.37
N ILE A 377 -0.09 21.17 3.34
CA ILE A 377 -1.15 21.63 2.46
C ILE A 377 -2.22 20.54 2.43
N VAL A 378 -3.46 20.87 2.75
CA VAL A 378 -4.61 20.00 2.48
C VAL A 378 -5.05 20.30 1.06
N VAL A 379 -4.84 19.33 0.17
CA VAL A 379 -5.18 19.45 -1.26
C VAL A 379 -6.69 19.34 -1.44
N ASP A 380 -7.30 18.33 -0.79
CA ASP A 380 -8.75 18.13 -0.81
C ASP A 380 -9.22 17.40 0.46
N SER A 381 -10.55 17.48 0.70
CA SER A 381 -11.25 16.81 1.80
C SER A 381 -12.48 16.11 1.24
N LEU A 382 -12.48 14.78 1.24
CA LEU A 382 -13.38 13.94 0.48
C LEU A 382 -14.21 13.07 1.42
N MET A 383 -15.50 12.92 1.09
CA MET A 383 -16.39 12.04 1.84
C MET A 383 -16.10 10.56 1.50
N SER A 384 -16.05 9.72 2.52
CA SER A 384 -16.10 8.27 2.37
C SER A 384 -17.54 7.75 2.50
N MET A 385 -17.80 6.58 1.96
CA MET A 385 -19.06 5.87 2.20
C MET A 385 -18.99 5.13 3.54
N LYS A 386 -19.65 5.67 4.57
CA LYS A 386 -19.60 5.15 5.95
C LYS A 386 -19.96 3.68 6.09
N GLN A 387 -20.81 3.15 5.21
CA GLN A 387 -21.20 1.73 5.21
C GLN A 387 -20.03 0.79 4.96
N PHE A 388 -18.95 1.28 4.36
CA PHE A 388 -17.74 0.50 4.10
C PHE A 388 -16.61 0.78 5.08
N ASP A 389 -16.76 1.74 6.00
CA ASP A 389 -15.76 2.03 7.01
C ASP A 389 -15.44 0.75 7.83
N ASN A 390 -14.14 0.51 8.08
CA ASN A 390 -13.64 -0.68 8.76
C ASN A 390 -13.93 -2.03 8.07
N SER A 391 -14.39 -2.03 6.82
CA SER A 391 -14.58 -3.23 6.02
C SER A 391 -13.46 -3.39 4.98
N PRO A 392 -13.26 -4.58 4.42
CA PRO A 392 -12.37 -4.78 3.26
C PRO A 392 -12.78 -3.98 2.01
N ASN A 393 -14.06 -3.55 1.93
CA ASN A 393 -14.61 -2.79 0.81
C ASN A 393 -14.37 -1.27 0.92
N ARG A 394 -13.75 -0.79 2.01
CA ARG A 394 -13.42 0.63 2.14
C ARG A 394 -12.56 1.10 0.96
N CYS A 395 -12.64 2.38 0.66
CA CYS A 395 -11.80 3.02 -0.34
C CYS A 395 -10.86 4.01 0.35
N ASP A 396 -9.62 3.61 0.52
CA ASP A 396 -8.56 4.50 0.98
C ASP A 396 -8.09 5.36 -0.20
N LEU A 397 -7.70 6.62 0.02
CA LEU A 397 -7.36 7.52 -1.09
C LEU A 397 -6.10 7.09 -1.84
N HIS A 398 -5.14 6.44 -1.15
CA HIS A 398 -3.92 5.91 -1.76
C HIS A 398 -3.25 6.90 -2.72
N PRO A 399 -2.71 8.04 -2.27
CA PRO A 399 -2.13 9.05 -3.14
C PRO A 399 -0.94 8.51 -3.95
N LYS A 400 -1.00 8.63 -5.26
CA LYS A 400 -0.03 8.09 -6.22
C LYS A 400 0.58 9.22 -7.03
N TRP A 401 1.90 9.39 -6.98
CA TRP A 401 2.59 10.35 -7.84
C TRP A 401 2.64 9.90 -9.30
N SER A 402 2.59 10.87 -10.22
CA SER A 402 3.03 10.64 -11.60
C SER A 402 4.55 10.62 -11.67
N PHE A 403 5.11 10.02 -12.73
CA PHE A 403 6.57 9.95 -12.93
C PHE A 403 7.24 11.31 -13.11
N LYS A 404 6.49 12.34 -13.49
CA LYS A 404 7.00 13.71 -13.75
C LYS A 404 6.69 14.68 -12.62
N ASP A 405 6.38 14.21 -11.41
CA ASP A 405 6.13 15.00 -10.19
C ASP A 405 5.06 16.09 -10.33
N LYS A 406 4.23 15.97 -11.35
CA LYS A 406 3.24 17.01 -11.64
C LYS A 406 1.86 16.65 -11.11
N TYR A 407 1.49 15.38 -11.15
CA TYR A 407 0.16 14.94 -10.85
C TYR A 407 0.14 13.97 -9.65
N ILE A 408 -0.95 14.05 -8.86
CA ILE A 408 -1.29 13.07 -7.85
C ILE A 408 -2.65 12.47 -8.20
N SER A 409 -2.69 11.14 -8.32
CA SER A 409 -3.91 10.36 -8.46
C SER A 409 -4.36 9.85 -7.10
N ILE A 410 -5.67 9.79 -6.89
CA ILE A 410 -6.29 9.12 -5.75
C ILE A 410 -7.46 8.26 -6.19
N ASP A 411 -7.80 7.26 -5.36
CA ASP A 411 -9.07 6.55 -5.41
C ASP A 411 -10.02 7.18 -4.38
N THR A 412 -11.33 7.26 -4.65
CA THR A 412 -12.29 7.88 -3.73
C THR A 412 -13.71 7.34 -3.95
N MET A 413 -14.56 7.51 -2.95
CA MET A 413 -16.01 7.25 -3.04
C MET A 413 -16.81 8.52 -2.73
N ASN A 414 -16.22 9.69 -2.95
CA ASN A 414 -16.82 10.98 -2.58
C ASN A 414 -18.19 11.23 -3.22
N ASP A 415 -18.44 10.67 -4.38
CA ASP A 415 -19.67 10.86 -5.15
C ASP A 415 -20.61 9.64 -5.09
N ASN A 416 -20.47 8.77 -4.08
CA ASN A 416 -21.19 7.49 -3.88
C ASN A 416 -20.94 6.44 -4.97
N VAL A 417 -19.89 6.61 -5.76
CA VAL A 417 -19.33 5.65 -6.71
C VAL A 417 -17.82 5.57 -6.48
N ARG A 418 -17.20 4.46 -6.81
CA ARG A 418 -15.73 4.42 -6.85
C ARG A 418 -15.26 5.25 -8.03
N SER A 419 -14.39 6.21 -7.73
CA SER A 419 -13.87 7.16 -8.71
C SER A 419 -12.39 7.38 -8.51
N MET A 420 -11.72 7.77 -9.56
CA MET A 420 -10.33 8.21 -9.50
C MET A 420 -10.27 9.70 -9.83
N TYR A 421 -9.54 10.46 -9.00
CA TYR A 421 -9.32 11.88 -9.21
C TYR A 421 -7.84 12.14 -9.49
N LEU A 422 -7.55 13.04 -10.41
CA LEU A 422 -6.20 13.47 -10.78
C LEU A 422 -6.02 14.96 -10.49
N TYR A 423 -5.00 15.32 -9.72
CA TYR A 423 -4.70 16.70 -9.33
C TYR A 423 -3.37 17.14 -9.93
N ASP A 424 -3.32 18.36 -10.44
CA ASP A 424 -2.06 19.07 -10.73
C ASP A 424 -1.65 19.85 -9.48
N VAL A 425 -0.53 19.46 -8.87
CA VAL A 425 -0.02 20.06 -7.64
C VAL A 425 1.25 20.88 -7.85
N SER A 426 1.65 21.11 -9.11
CA SER A 426 2.90 21.78 -9.45
C SER A 426 3.01 23.19 -8.86
N SER A 427 1.92 23.95 -8.84
CA SER A 427 1.90 25.32 -8.27
C SER A 427 2.07 25.36 -6.76
N GLU A 428 1.68 24.30 -6.05
CA GLU A 428 1.73 24.22 -4.59
C GLU A 428 3.11 23.82 -4.07
N MET A 429 3.90 23.15 -4.93
CA MET A 429 5.26 22.70 -4.63
C MET A 429 6.29 23.82 -4.77
N VAL A 430 5.95 24.96 -5.38
CA VAL A 430 6.84 26.12 -5.46
C VAL A 430 7.07 26.66 -4.05
N ILE A 431 8.30 26.56 -3.57
CA ILE A 431 8.74 27.17 -2.33
C ILE A 431 9.23 28.58 -2.73
N ASN A 432 8.43 29.61 -2.46
CA ASN A 432 8.94 30.95 -2.46
C ASN A 432 9.97 31.05 -1.32
N VAL A 433 11.25 30.98 -1.67
CA VAL A 433 12.34 31.32 -0.77
C VAL A 433 12.25 32.84 -0.58
N GLN A 434 11.59 33.26 0.49
CA GLN A 434 11.69 34.63 0.99
C GLN A 434 12.89 34.72 1.90
#